data_e6b70c20479e7be06df2d5b4725d8631
#
_entry.id   e6b70c20479e7be06df2d5b4725d8631
#
_cell.length_a   1.000
_cell.length_b   1.000
_cell.length_c   1.000
_cell.angle_alpha   90.00
_cell.angle_beta   90.00
_cell.angle_gamma   90.00
#
_symmetry.space_group_name_H-M   'P 1'
#
loop_
_entity.id
_entity.type
_entity.pdbx_description
1 polymer ?
#
loop_
_entity_poly.entity_id
_entity_poly.type
_entity_poly.pdbx_seq_one_letter_code
_entity_poly.pdbx_strand_id
1 'polypeptide(L)'
;MIYTVRRGDTLYRIAKRAQVDVTQLARDNGIEHPEALSVGQTLVISAPRSVYTVREGDTLYSIAQHFSVRVGDLLRNNPFLGGMDALHPGDVLTIVGEEPTFDREISVNTYVYPSVDRADLRTMLPALTYLTVMGYGIEEDGTLIEPMGDEEIVELAREYGTAPMMQVSGAGGDGVLSGALAACVLSDEMAAQTLISEIENVLSQKRYHGVEIHFQGLPTEMTSLYGAWLDHLRRRLAPSGRRVHVLLTPQDTDGAPDWFGGVQDFSDIGERADGENLATYGWGYAYGEPMAVSPIKQVREALLYATERVPSERLTLGLSQYGYEWPLPFVAGQTRARPMNWRTATTLAREKRAAIAYDDEQEAPYVRWFEKRDGRAQEHVAYFEDARSIAARLALVNEYGLDGISLWNGMEYAPQLWKILLGSYPVRKIWE
;
A
#
# COMPACT_ATOMS: atom_id res chain seq x y z
N MET A 1 14.14 0.36 15.41
CA MET A 1 14.87 -0.95 15.47
C MET A 1 13.89 -2.09 15.31
N ILE A 2 14.19 -3.12 14.49
CA ILE A 2 13.37 -4.35 14.34
C ILE A 2 13.94 -5.42 15.29
N TYR A 3 13.09 -5.97 16.15
CA TYR A 3 13.44 -7.04 17.08
C TYR A 3 12.67 -8.32 16.71
N THR A 4 13.35 -9.45 16.66
CA THR A 4 12.72 -10.75 16.43
C THR A 4 12.54 -11.51 17.75
N VAL A 5 11.31 -11.87 18.08
CA VAL A 5 10.92 -12.53 19.34
C VAL A 5 11.58 -13.90 19.44
N ARG A 6 12.21 -14.17 20.58
CA ARG A 6 12.91 -15.43 20.91
C ARG A 6 12.12 -16.24 21.94
N ARG A 7 12.44 -17.51 22.04
CA ARG A 7 11.83 -18.39 23.06
C ARG A 7 12.08 -17.85 24.46
N GLY A 8 11.00 -17.67 25.23
CA GLY A 8 11.03 -17.13 26.59
C GLY A 8 10.94 -15.62 26.69
N ASP A 9 10.87 -14.91 25.57
CA ASP A 9 10.59 -13.46 25.59
C ASP A 9 9.14 -13.19 26.01
N THR A 10 8.97 -12.03 26.66
CA THR A 10 7.69 -11.41 26.94
C THR A 10 7.72 -9.95 26.51
N LEU A 11 6.60 -9.38 26.12
CA LEU A 11 6.53 -7.98 25.70
C LEU A 11 7.11 -7.05 26.77
N TYR A 12 6.78 -7.32 28.05
CA TYR A 12 7.30 -6.56 29.20
C TYR A 12 8.84 -6.60 29.29
N ARG A 13 9.46 -7.79 29.13
CA ARG A 13 10.94 -7.91 29.18
C ARG A 13 11.62 -7.21 28.02
N ILE A 14 11.00 -7.29 26.83
CA ILE A 14 11.50 -6.61 25.63
C ILE A 14 11.43 -5.10 25.83
N ALA A 15 10.27 -4.57 26.23
CA ALA A 15 10.07 -3.15 26.50
C ALA A 15 11.04 -2.61 27.56
N LYS A 16 11.20 -3.34 28.69
CA LYS A 16 12.14 -2.98 29.76
C LYS A 16 13.59 -2.93 29.26
N ARG A 17 14.01 -3.89 28.44
CA ARG A 17 15.38 -3.94 27.87
C ARG A 17 15.61 -2.82 26.89
N ALA A 18 14.61 -2.48 26.10
CA ALA A 18 14.65 -1.41 25.11
C ALA A 18 14.40 -0.02 25.72
N GLN A 19 14.06 0.06 27.01
CA GLN A 19 13.74 1.31 27.72
C GLN A 19 12.55 2.08 27.09
N VAL A 20 11.54 1.34 26.60
CA VAL A 20 10.29 1.90 26.05
C VAL A 20 9.10 1.49 26.91
N ASP A 21 8.02 2.25 26.80
CA ASP A 21 6.76 1.89 27.46
C ASP A 21 6.14 0.63 26.83
N VAL A 22 5.66 -0.30 27.68
CA VAL A 22 5.13 -1.58 27.20
C VAL A 22 3.80 -1.41 26.46
N THR A 23 2.97 -0.45 26.86
CA THR A 23 1.68 -0.16 26.21
C THR A 23 1.91 0.47 24.85
N GLN A 24 2.88 1.38 24.75
CA GLN A 24 3.30 1.96 23.48
C GLN A 24 3.86 0.88 22.55
N LEU A 25 4.74 0.00 23.07
CA LEU A 25 5.28 -1.11 22.27
C LEU A 25 4.18 -2.04 21.75
N ALA A 26 3.17 -2.36 22.57
CA ALA A 26 2.03 -3.15 22.14
C ALA A 26 1.26 -2.45 21.01
N ARG A 27 0.96 -1.18 21.18
CA ARG A 27 0.20 -0.34 20.25
C ARG A 27 0.93 -0.18 18.91
N ASP A 28 2.21 0.17 18.95
CA ASP A 28 3.07 0.37 17.78
C ASP A 28 3.20 -0.90 16.92
N ASN A 29 2.89 -2.06 17.50
CA ASN A 29 2.96 -3.36 16.86
C ASN A 29 1.60 -4.06 16.69
N GLY A 30 0.49 -3.41 17.00
CA GLY A 30 -0.85 -3.98 16.88
C GLY A 30 -1.05 -5.25 17.73
N ILE A 31 -0.40 -5.32 18.91
CA ILE A 31 -0.47 -6.48 19.79
C ILE A 31 -1.63 -6.31 20.75
N GLU A 32 -2.71 -7.07 20.53
CA GLU A 32 -3.90 -7.09 21.38
C GLU A 32 -3.72 -7.99 22.62
N HIS A 33 -2.85 -9.02 22.48
CA HIS A 33 -2.57 -10.02 23.53
C HIS A 33 -1.10 -10.00 23.93
N PRO A 34 -0.68 -9.09 24.84
CA PRO A 34 0.74 -8.90 25.22
C PRO A 34 1.40 -10.14 25.82
N GLU A 35 0.59 -11.06 26.36
CA GLU A 35 1.03 -12.34 26.95
C GLU A 35 1.35 -13.42 25.93
N ALA A 36 1.03 -13.19 24.63
CA ALA A 36 0.98 -14.24 23.64
C ALA A 36 1.81 -13.93 22.38
N LEU A 37 3.11 -13.69 22.53
CA LEU A 37 4.03 -13.51 21.44
C LEU A 37 4.39 -14.84 20.75
N SER A 38 4.51 -14.84 19.42
CA SER A 38 5.00 -15.97 18.65
C SER A 38 6.52 -15.89 18.47
N VAL A 39 7.22 -17.03 18.59
CA VAL A 39 8.65 -17.10 18.30
C VAL A 39 8.88 -16.76 16.82
N GLY A 40 9.83 -15.87 16.55
CA GLY A 40 10.10 -15.36 15.20
C GLY A 40 9.23 -14.18 14.77
N GLN A 41 8.19 -13.81 15.53
CA GLN A 41 7.42 -12.59 15.30
C GLN A 41 8.33 -11.36 15.41
N THR A 42 8.15 -10.39 14.52
CA THR A 42 8.88 -9.13 14.59
C THR A 42 8.15 -8.09 15.45
N LEU A 43 8.93 -7.26 16.13
CA LEU A 43 8.48 -6.06 16.82
C LEU A 43 9.28 -4.86 16.34
N VAL A 44 8.58 -3.80 16.01
CA VAL A 44 9.18 -2.49 15.76
C VAL A 44 9.31 -1.78 17.09
N ILE A 45 10.53 -1.49 17.49
CA ILE A 45 10.84 -0.76 18.72
C ILE A 45 11.33 0.62 18.31
N SER A 46 10.58 1.66 18.65
CA SER A 46 10.96 3.04 18.43
C SER A 46 11.11 3.78 19.77
N ALA A 47 12.10 4.67 19.84
CA ALA A 47 12.34 5.55 20.96
C ALA A 47 12.12 6.99 20.49
N PRO A 48 10.96 7.61 20.76
CA PRO A 48 10.69 8.98 20.36
C PRO A 48 11.66 9.94 21.04
N ARG A 49 12.07 11.00 20.34
CA ARG A 49 12.99 12.02 20.85
C ARG A 49 12.34 12.95 21.88
N SER A 50 11.03 13.12 21.78
CA SER A 50 10.24 13.94 22.69
C SER A 50 8.83 13.38 22.84
N VAL A 51 8.37 13.33 24.09
CA VAL A 51 7.00 12.91 24.45
C VAL A 51 6.36 13.95 25.35
N TYR A 52 5.03 13.99 25.35
CA TYR A 52 4.22 14.87 26.20
C TYR A 52 3.02 14.11 26.77
N THR A 53 2.74 14.29 28.05
CA THR A 53 1.51 13.76 28.66
C THR A 53 0.42 14.83 28.64
N VAL A 54 -0.68 14.53 27.99
CA VAL A 54 -1.84 15.42 27.80
C VAL A 54 -2.45 15.79 29.15
N ARG A 55 -2.76 17.05 29.34
CA ARG A 55 -3.38 17.63 30.52
C ARG A 55 -4.83 18.04 30.25
N GLU A 56 -5.59 18.25 31.30
CA GLU A 56 -6.95 18.77 31.19
C GLU A 56 -6.95 20.17 30.51
N GLY A 57 -7.79 20.35 29.50
CA GLY A 57 -7.87 21.58 28.70
C GLY A 57 -6.90 21.63 27.50
N ASP A 58 -6.03 20.64 27.31
CA ASP A 58 -5.18 20.58 26.13
C ASP A 58 -6.00 20.24 24.89
N THR A 59 -5.56 20.80 23.77
CA THR A 59 -6.02 20.45 22.42
C THR A 59 -4.82 20.11 21.54
N LEU A 60 -5.01 19.34 20.48
CA LEU A 60 -3.91 19.08 19.52
C LEU A 60 -3.30 20.38 19.00
N TYR A 61 -4.13 21.42 18.77
CA TYR A 61 -3.65 22.72 18.34
C TYR A 61 -2.79 23.41 19.39
N SER A 62 -3.22 23.45 20.67
CA SER A 62 -2.44 24.08 21.74
C SER A 62 -1.10 23.36 21.98
N ILE A 63 -1.10 22.02 21.90
CA ILE A 63 0.12 21.21 22.02
C ILE A 63 1.05 21.46 20.83
N ALA A 64 0.53 21.44 19.60
CA ALA A 64 1.31 21.71 18.39
C ALA A 64 1.98 23.10 18.45
N GLN A 65 1.23 24.11 18.86
CA GLN A 65 1.73 25.46 19.05
C GLN A 65 2.82 25.54 20.14
N HIS A 66 2.59 24.86 21.28
CA HIS A 66 3.55 24.83 22.39
C HIS A 66 4.90 24.24 22.00
N PHE A 67 4.89 23.19 21.20
CA PHE A 67 6.11 22.50 20.75
C PHE A 67 6.62 22.96 19.38
N SER A 68 5.98 23.95 18.76
CA SER A 68 6.34 24.46 17.42
C SER A 68 6.36 23.36 16.34
N VAL A 69 5.39 22.45 16.38
CA VAL A 69 5.15 21.40 15.38
C VAL A 69 3.78 21.58 14.74
N ARG A 70 3.54 20.93 13.60
CA ARG A 70 2.20 20.96 12.96
C ARG A 70 1.28 19.92 13.60
N VAL A 71 -0.03 20.18 13.59
CA VAL A 71 -1.04 19.20 14.04
C VAL A 71 -0.94 17.90 13.23
N GLY A 72 -0.71 18.00 11.93
CA GLY A 72 -0.49 16.83 11.07
C GLY A 72 0.70 15.96 11.49
N ASP A 73 1.78 16.57 12.00
CA ASP A 73 2.94 15.83 12.52
C ASP A 73 2.59 15.10 13.84
N LEU A 74 1.78 15.74 14.72
CA LEU A 74 1.28 15.08 15.93
C LEU A 74 0.39 13.89 15.59
N LEU A 75 -0.54 14.03 14.64
CA LEU A 75 -1.40 12.94 14.22
C LEU A 75 -0.60 11.80 13.61
N ARG A 76 0.37 12.11 12.74
CA ARG A 76 1.26 11.14 12.11
C ARG A 76 2.08 10.35 13.14
N ASN A 77 2.59 11.03 14.15
CA ASN A 77 3.39 10.40 15.21
C ASN A 77 2.53 9.60 16.21
N ASN A 78 1.22 9.86 16.27
CA ASN A 78 0.28 9.29 17.23
C ASN A 78 -0.96 8.70 16.54
N PRO A 79 -0.80 7.69 15.69
CA PRO A 79 -1.89 7.14 14.88
C PRO A 79 -3.07 6.62 15.72
N PHE A 80 -2.85 6.29 17.00
CA PHE A 80 -3.89 5.84 17.92
C PHE A 80 -4.96 6.91 18.20
N LEU A 81 -4.70 8.16 17.88
CA LEU A 81 -5.70 9.23 18.03
C LEU A 81 -6.86 9.07 17.04
N GLY A 82 -6.68 8.37 15.92
CA GLY A 82 -7.74 8.08 14.94
C GLY A 82 -8.44 9.32 14.36
N GLY A 83 -7.92 10.54 14.66
CA GLY A 83 -8.50 11.81 14.22
C GLY A 83 -8.28 12.94 15.23
N MET A 84 -8.76 14.17 14.88
CA MET A 84 -8.49 15.38 15.66
C MET A 84 -9.24 15.49 17.00
N ASP A 85 -10.29 14.68 17.21
CA ASP A 85 -11.19 14.80 18.38
C ASP A 85 -10.93 13.73 19.47
N ALA A 86 -9.91 12.88 19.32
CA ALA A 86 -9.67 11.71 20.17
C ALA A 86 -8.64 11.93 21.29
N LEU A 87 -8.40 13.17 21.72
CA LEU A 87 -7.40 13.52 22.72
C LEU A 87 -7.99 13.45 24.14
N HIS A 88 -7.35 12.65 25.04
CA HIS A 88 -7.79 12.53 26.43
C HIS A 88 -6.67 12.90 27.41
N PRO A 89 -6.99 13.54 28.56
CA PRO A 89 -6.03 13.76 29.62
C PRO A 89 -5.38 12.45 30.08
N GLY A 90 -4.06 12.44 30.16
CA GLY A 90 -3.24 11.25 30.48
C GLY A 90 -2.70 10.51 29.27
N ASP A 91 -3.16 10.81 28.05
CA ASP A 91 -2.51 10.28 26.84
C ASP A 91 -1.05 10.71 26.76
N VAL A 92 -0.19 9.78 26.34
CA VAL A 92 1.23 10.10 26.08
C VAL A 92 1.41 10.23 24.59
N LEU A 93 1.70 11.45 24.16
CA LEU A 93 1.94 11.78 22.76
C LEU A 93 3.42 11.77 22.43
N THR A 94 3.77 11.18 21.30
CA THR A 94 5.05 11.40 20.63
C THR A 94 5.01 12.76 19.93
N ILE A 95 5.80 13.71 20.40
CA ILE A 95 5.90 15.05 19.80
C ILE A 95 6.87 15.01 18.62
N VAL A 96 8.08 14.49 18.88
CA VAL A 96 9.10 14.29 17.86
C VAL A 96 9.46 12.81 17.83
N GLY A 97 9.22 12.17 16.70
CA GLY A 97 9.56 10.78 16.45
C GLY A 97 11.08 10.54 16.39
N GLU A 98 11.47 9.36 15.96
CA GLU A 98 12.86 9.07 15.56
C GLU A 98 13.21 9.88 14.29
N GLU A 99 14.50 10.18 14.10
CA GLU A 99 14.95 10.70 12.81
C GLU A 99 14.78 9.62 11.74
N PRO A 100 14.19 9.96 10.59
CA PRO A 100 14.10 9.02 9.48
C PRO A 100 15.50 8.55 9.05
N THR A 101 15.58 7.30 8.61
CA THR A 101 16.86 6.71 8.15
C THR A 101 17.40 7.43 6.91
N PHE A 102 16.51 7.94 6.06
CA PHE A 102 16.84 8.69 4.85
C PHE A 102 16.25 10.10 4.93
N ASP A 103 17.04 11.12 4.53
CA ASP A 103 16.61 12.53 4.58
C ASP A 103 15.70 12.93 3.43
N ARG A 104 15.60 12.11 2.39
CA ARG A 104 14.80 12.39 1.20
C ARG A 104 13.32 12.17 1.49
N GLU A 105 12.50 13.18 1.19
CA GLU A 105 11.04 13.04 1.19
C GLU A 105 10.57 12.14 0.05
N ILE A 106 9.58 11.29 0.33
CA ILE A 106 8.96 10.42 -0.65
C ILE A 106 7.46 10.63 -0.73
N SER A 107 6.86 10.29 -1.88
CA SER A 107 5.41 10.15 -1.98
C SER A 107 4.95 8.83 -1.36
N VAL A 108 3.79 8.86 -0.74
CA VAL A 108 3.14 7.68 -0.18
C VAL A 108 1.70 7.65 -0.68
N ASN A 109 1.38 6.64 -1.47
CA ASN A 109 0.03 6.36 -1.94
C ASN A 109 -0.53 5.11 -1.28
N THR A 110 -1.86 5.04 -1.14
CA THR A 110 -2.55 3.79 -0.83
C THR A 110 -3.88 3.70 -1.58
N TYR A 111 -4.31 2.48 -1.87
CA TYR A 111 -5.56 2.19 -2.55
C TYR A 111 -6.65 1.85 -1.55
N VAL A 112 -7.83 2.44 -1.72
CA VAL A 112 -9.02 2.12 -0.90
C VAL A 112 -10.27 2.01 -1.77
N TYR A 113 -11.18 1.13 -1.36
CA TYR A 113 -12.57 1.19 -1.80
C TYR A 113 -13.38 2.13 -0.90
N PRO A 114 -14.51 2.68 -1.36
CA PRO A 114 -15.38 3.52 -0.53
C PRO A 114 -15.88 2.86 0.77
N SER A 115 -15.82 1.53 0.86
CA SER A 115 -16.17 0.75 2.06
C SER A 115 -15.09 0.71 3.14
N VAL A 116 -13.95 1.39 2.96
CA VAL A 116 -12.87 1.43 3.96
C VAL A 116 -13.38 1.93 5.32
N ASP A 117 -12.89 1.32 6.41
CA ASP A 117 -13.19 1.80 7.75
C ASP A 117 -12.69 3.24 7.95
N ARG A 118 -13.54 4.13 8.43
CA ARG A 118 -13.23 5.56 8.56
C ARG A 118 -12.20 5.85 9.66
N ALA A 119 -12.12 5.03 10.70
CA ALA A 119 -11.13 5.19 11.76
C ALA A 119 -9.73 4.78 11.22
N ASP A 120 -9.63 3.65 10.52
CA ASP A 120 -8.42 3.23 9.85
C ASP A 120 -7.95 4.28 8.82
N LEU A 121 -8.89 4.81 8.02
CA LEU A 121 -8.58 5.84 7.03
C LEU A 121 -8.02 7.11 7.70
N ARG A 122 -8.69 7.66 8.73
CA ARG A 122 -8.20 8.83 9.48
C ARG A 122 -6.82 8.60 10.09
N THR A 123 -6.54 7.37 10.49
CA THR A 123 -5.23 6.99 11.04
C THR A 123 -4.12 7.05 10.00
N MET A 124 -4.41 6.68 8.74
CA MET A 124 -3.43 6.65 7.64
C MET A 124 -3.23 8.02 6.97
N LEU A 125 -4.29 8.82 6.81
CA LEU A 125 -4.28 10.06 6.03
C LEU A 125 -3.14 11.04 6.39
N PRO A 126 -2.76 11.26 7.66
CA PRO A 126 -1.62 12.12 8.00
C PRO A 126 -0.28 11.68 7.38
N ALA A 127 -0.15 10.36 7.07
CA ALA A 127 1.05 9.75 6.50
C ALA A 127 0.97 9.52 4.98
N LEU A 128 -0.05 10.06 4.30
CA LEU A 128 -0.25 9.88 2.86
C LEU A 128 0.03 11.17 2.08
N THR A 129 0.66 11.02 0.91
CA THR A 129 0.71 12.03 -0.16
C THR A 129 -0.54 11.94 -1.02
N TYR A 130 -0.87 10.72 -1.44
CA TYR A 130 -2.01 10.40 -2.29
C TYR A 130 -2.91 9.34 -1.63
N LEU A 131 -4.20 9.43 -1.92
CA LEU A 131 -5.19 8.41 -1.63
C LEU A 131 -5.90 8.05 -2.92
N THR A 132 -5.64 6.86 -3.45
CA THR A 132 -6.27 6.38 -4.68
C THR A 132 -7.57 5.65 -4.35
N VAL A 133 -8.69 6.23 -4.77
CA VAL A 133 -10.04 5.67 -4.58
C VAL A 133 -10.40 4.78 -5.76
N MET A 134 -10.63 3.50 -5.48
CA MET A 134 -10.98 2.47 -6.44
C MET A 134 -12.49 2.34 -6.62
N GLY A 135 -12.88 1.67 -7.71
CA GLY A 135 -14.26 1.29 -7.98
C GLY A 135 -14.88 1.96 -9.21
N TYR A 136 -14.14 2.85 -9.87
CA TYR A 136 -14.57 3.38 -11.16
C TYR A 136 -14.29 2.39 -12.27
N GLY A 137 -15.35 2.06 -13.03
CA GLY A 137 -15.31 1.21 -14.22
C GLY A 137 -15.71 2.00 -15.47
N ILE A 138 -15.85 1.30 -16.60
CA ILE A 138 -16.22 1.87 -17.89
C ILE A 138 -17.30 1.03 -18.58
N GLU A 139 -18.14 1.69 -19.38
CA GLU A 139 -19.06 1.05 -20.34
C GLU A 139 -18.47 1.13 -21.76
N GLU A 140 -19.02 0.34 -22.70
CA GLU A 140 -18.54 0.29 -24.09
C GLU A 140 -18.61 1.63 -24.82
N ASP A 141 -19.54 2.52 -24.45
CA ASP A 141 -19.70 3.85 -25.01
C ASP A 141 -18.78 4.94 -24.37
N GLY A 142 -17.92 4.53 -23.46
CA GLY A 142 -17.01 5.41 -22.73
C GLY A 142 -17.61 6.08 -21.47
N THR A 143 -18.85 5.79 -21.12
CA THR A 143 -19.46 6.28 -19.88
C THR A 143 -18.76 5.67 -18.65
N LEU A 144 -18.57 6.46 -17.58
CA LEU A 144 -18.01 5.98 -16.32
C LEU A 144 -19.08 5.29 -15.45
N ILE A 145 -18.67 4.18 -14.87
CA ILE A 145 -19.39 3.53 -13.76
C ILE A 145 -18.79 4.08 -12.48
N GLU A 146 -19.58 4.78 -11.65
CA GLU A 146 -19.10 5.42 -10.44
C GLU A 146 -19.38 4.58 -9.19
N PRO A 147 -18.45 4.45 -8.25
CA PRO A 147 -18.71 3.85 -6.95
C PRO A 147 -19.57 4.77 -6.09
N MET A 148 -20.35 4.21 -5.17
CA MET A 148 -21.09 4.98 -4.17
C MET A 148 -20.22 5.29 -2.95
N GLY A 149 -20.34 6.53 -2.42
CA GLY A 149 -19.76 6.93 -1.13
C GLY A 149 -18.28 7.33 -1.18
N ASP A 150 -17.75 7.63 -2.34
CA ASP A 150 -16.38 8.12 -2.53
C ASP A 150 -16.22 9.61 -2.17
N GLU A 151 -17.27 10.42 -2.30
CA GLU A 151 -17.25 11.85 -2.01
C GLU A 151 -16.79 12.16 -0.57
N GLU A 152 -17.32 11.42 0.41
CA GLU A 152 -16.91 11.55 1.81
C GLU A 152 -15.41 11.24 2.01
N ILE A 153 -14.89 10.24 1.30
CA ILE A 153 -13.48 9.87 1.36
C ILE A 153 -12.60 10.95 0.75
N VAL A 154 -13.02 11.53 -0.38
CA VAL A 154 -12.32 12.63 -1.05
C VAL A 154 -12.24 13.86 -0.15
N GLU A 155 -13.37 14.24 0.49
CA GLU A 155 -13.39 15.36 1.42
C GLU A 155 -12.47 15.10 2.62
N LEU A 156 -12.58 13.92 3.22
CA LEU A 156 -11.75 13.53 4.36
C LEU A 156 -10.26 13.56 4.00
N ALA A 157 -9.86 13.01 2.84
CA ALA A 157 -8.47 13.06 2.39
C ALA A 157 -7.95 14.50 2.29
N ARG A 158 -8.75 15.40 1.73
CA ARG A 158 -8.41 16.82 1.59
C ARG A 158 -8.25 17.53 2.93
N GLU A 159 -9.09 17.23 3.92
CA GLU A 159 -8.98 17.77 5.28
C GLU A 159 -7.62 17.46 5.91
N TYR A 160 -7.04 16.29 5.61
CA TYR A 160 -5.73 15.88 6.10
C TYR A 160 -4.55 16.27 5.17
N GLY A 161 -4.78 17.10 4.15
CA GLY A 161 -3.76 17.51 3.19
C GLY A 161 -3.27 16.34 2.31
N THR A 162 -4.08 15.31 2.14
CA THR A 162 -3.82 14.16 1.27
C THR A 162 -4.54 14.35 -0.07
N ALA A 163 -3.82 14.18 -1.18
CA ALA A 163 -4.36 14.38 -2.51
C ALA A 163 -5.18 13.15 -2.98
N PRO A 164 -6.51 13.26 -3.14
CA PRO A 164 -7.32 12.14 -3.61
C PRO A 164 -7.13 11.93 -5.11
N MET A 165 -6.85 10.68 -5.51
CA MET A 165 -6.76 10.22 -6.90
C MET A 165 -7.94 9.31 -7.22
N MET A 166 -8.54 9.45 -8.39
CA MET A 166 -9.59 8.58 -8.89
C MET A 166 -8.96 7.44 -9.69
N GLN A 167 -9.17 6.17 -9.35
CA GLN A 167 -8.71 5.09 -10.21
C GLN A 167 -9.82 4.66 -11.18
N VAL A 168 -9.54 4.79 -12.47
CA VAL A 168 -10.40 4.27 -13.55
C VAL A 168 -9.80 2.97 -14.07
N SER A 169 -10.55 1.88 -13.93
CA SER A 169 -10.14 0.56 -14.38
C SER A 169 -10.93 0.12 -15.63
N GLY A 170 -10.35 -0.80 -16.41
CA GLY A 170 -11.03 -1.44 -17.54
C GLY A 170 -12.07 -2.47 -17.09
N ALA A 171 -12.75 -2.24 -15.97
CA ALA A 171 -13.81 -3.11 -15.46
C ALA A 171 -15.18 -2.62 -15.92
N GLY A 172 -16.04 -3.55 -16.35
CA GLY A 172 -17.44 -3.27 -16.64
C GLY A 172 -18.33 -3.29 -15.39
N GLY A 173 -19.66 -3.26 -15.59
CA GLY A 173 -20.65 -3.28 -14.49
C GLY A 173 -20.61 -4.52 -13.60
N ASP A 174 -19.97 -5.60 -14.03
CA ASP A 174 -19.72 -6.81 -13.23
C ASP A 174 -18.47 -6.71 -12.31
N GLY A 175 -17.71 -5.61 -12.42
CA GLY A 175 -16.49 -5.38 -11.67
C GLY A 175 -15.28 -6.22 -12.13
N VAL A 176 -15.38 -6.93 -13.26
CA VAL A 176 -14.30 -7.75 -13.79
C VAL A 176 -13.43 -6.94 -14.75
N LEU A 177 -12.13 -6.94 -14.52
CA LEU A 177 -11.16 -6.30 -15.43
C LEU A 177 -11.17 -6.98 -16.79
N SER A 178 -11.29 -6.20 -17.86
CA SER A 178 -11.36 -6.67 -19.23
C SER A 178 -10.52 -5.79 -20.17
N GLY A 179 -9.40 -6.31 -20.65
CA GLY A 179 -8.62 -5.65 -21.68
C GLY A 179 -9.38 -5.48 -22.99
N ALA A 180 -10.31 -6.39 -23.28
CA ALA A 180 -11.17 -6.29 -24.46
C ALA A 180 -12.15 -5.11 -24.39
N LEU A 181 -12.72 -4.85 -23.20
CA LEU A 181 -13.59 -3.68 -22.98
C LEU A 181 -12.79 -2.38 -23.13
N ALA A 182 -11.64 -2.28 -22.48
CA ALA A 182 -10.76 -1.12 -22.63
C ALA A 182 -10.32 -0.92 -24.09
N ALA A 183 -9.99 -2.00 -24.81
CA ALA A 183 -9.66 -1.95 -26.25
C ALA A 183 -10.84 -1.48 -27.11
N CYS A 184 -12.06 -1.92 -26.79
CA CYS A 184 -13.29 -1.48 -27.49
C CYS A 184 -13.46 0.04 -27.34
N VAL A 185 -13.43 0.56 -26.12
CA VAL A 185 -13.56 2.00 -25.83
C VAL A 185 -12.47 2.81 -26.53
N LEU A 186 -11.21 2.36 -26.46
CA LEU A 186 -10.09 3.07 -27.09
C LEU A 186 -10.14 3.06 -28.62
N SER A 187 -10.76 2.03 -29.22
CA SER A 187 -10.88 1.90 -30.69
C SER A 187 -12.02 2.74 -31.28
N ASP A 188 -12.98 3.15 -30.48
CA ASP A 188 -14.07 4.03 -30.89
C ASP A 188 -13.73 5.48 -30.48
N GLU A 189 -13.55 6.36 -31.44
CA GLU A 189 -13.17 7.75 -31.22
C GLU A 189 -14.19 8.50 -30.34
N MET A 190 -15.50 8.21 -30.50
CA MET A 190 -16.54 8.84 -29.70
C MET A 190 -16.51 8.33 -28.27
N ALA A 191 -16.39 7.03 -28.05
CA ALA A 191 -16.30 6.43 -26.73
C ALA A 191 -15.03 6.91 -25.99
N ALA A 192 -13.88 6.94 -26.66
CA ALA A 192 -12.62 7.44 -26.11
C ALA A 192 -12.70 8.91 -25.68
N GLN A 193 -13.40 9.77 -26.46
CA GLN A 193 -13.65 11.18 -26.12
C GLN A 193 -14.65 11.32 -24.98
N THR A 194 -15.71 10.51 -24.98
CA THR A 194 -16.70 10.47 -23.90
C THR A 194 -15.99 10.15 -22.58
N LEU A 195 -15.14 9.12 -22.53
CA LEU A 195 -14.42 8.72 -21.34
C LEU A 195 -13.53 9.86 -20.79
N ILE A 196 -12.80 10.59 -21.66
CA ILE A 196 -12.01 11.76 -21.23
C ILE A 196 -12.92 12.83 -20.59
N SER A 197 -14.08 13.10 -21.21
CA SER A 197 -15.01 14.12 -20.72
C SER A 197 -15.66 13.73 -19.40
N GLU A 198 -16.03 12.48 -19.23
CA GLU A 198 -16.55 11.90 -17.99
C GLU A 198 -15.50 11.99 -16.86
N ILE A 199 -14.26 11.59 -17.13
CA ILE A 199 -13.13 11.73 -16.18
C ILE A 199 -12.99 13.18 -15.74
N GLU A 200 -12.91 14.14 -16.68
CA GLU A 200 -12.77 15.57 -16.36
C GLU A 200 -13.93 16.09 -15.50
N ASN A 201 -15.17 15.69 -15.83
CA ASN A 201 -16.38 16.07 -15.11
C ASN A 201 -16.35 15.57 -13.65
N VAL A 202 -16.08 14.27 -13.44
CA VAL A 202 -16.02 13.66 -12.11
C VAL A 202 -14.92 14.28 -11.28
N LEU A 203 -13.71 14.43 -11.85
CA LEU A 203 -12.59 15.09 -11.17
C LEU A 203 -12.93 16.50 -10.71
N SER A 204 -13.73 17.24 -11.51
CA SER A 204 -14.18 18.60 -11.16
C SER A 204 -15.24 18.60 -10.08
N GLN A 205 -16.29 17.79 -10.25
CA GLN A 205 -17.46 17.77 -9.35
C GLN A 205 -17.07 17.27 -7.96
N LYS A 206 -16.29 16.16 -7.89
CA LYS A 206 -15.90 15.54 -6.63
C LYS A 206 -14.56 16.03 -6.08
N ARG A 207 -13.90 16.99 -6.76
CA ARG A 207 -12.67 17.65 -6.30
C ARG A 207 -11.49 16.70 -6.15
N TYR A 208 -11.38 15.67 -7.01
CA TYR A 208 -10.18 14.84 -7.10
C TYR A 208 -8.96 15.65 -7.57
N HIS A 209 -7.78 15.26 -7.11
CA HIS A 209 -6.51 15.85 -7.53
C HIS A 209 -6.05 15.38 -8.90
N GLY A 210 -6.40 14.15 -9.27
CA GLY A 210 -6.03 13.54 -10.53
C GLY A 210 -6.68 12.18 -10.72
N VAL A 211 -6.26 11.50 -11.77
CA VAL A 211 -6.74 10.16 -12.13
C VAL A 211 -5.58 9.18 -12.25
N GLU A 212 -5.78 7.95 -11.86
CA GLU A 212 -4.92 6.82 -12.18
C GLU A 212 -5.63 5.90 -13.16
N ILE A 213 -4.98 5.54 -14.25
CA ILE A 213 -5.52 4.62 -15.26
C ILE A 213 -4.98 3.22 -15.00
N HIS A 214 -5.91 2.27 -14.90
CA HIS A 214 -5.65 0.86 -14.64
C HIS A 214 -6.24 0.00 -15.77
N PHE A 215 -5.66 0.11 -16.97
CA PHE A 215 -6.00 -0.71 -18.13
C PHE A 215 -4.97 -1.82 -18.30
N GLN A 216 -5.39 -3.06 -18.03
CA GLN A 216 -4.58 -4.27 -18.16
C GLN A 216 -5.22 -5.22 -19.14
N GLY A 217 -4.43 -6.16 -19.67
CA GLY A 217 -4.91 -7.11 -20.67
C GLY A 217 -5.13 -6.49 -22.05
N LEU A 218 -4.57 -5.31 -22.33
CA LEU A 218 -4.66 -4.67 -23.64
C LEU A 218 -3.83 -5.45 -24.66
N PRO A 219 -4.41 -5.82 -25.83
CA PRO A 219 -3.64 -6.42 -26.92
C PRO A 219 -2.47 -5.55 -27.37
N THR A 220 -1.39 -6.17 -27.83
CA THR A 220 -0.15 -5.46 -28.22
C THR A 220 -0.39 -4.38 -29.27
N GLU A 221 -1.31 -4.62 -30.21
CA GLU A 221 -1.70 -3.66 -31.27
C GLU A 221 -2.36 -2.39 -30.72
N MET A 222 -2.79 -2.40 -29.45
CA MET A 222 -3.43 -1.26 -28.79
C MET A 222 -2.44 -0.32 -28.11
N THR A 223 -1.17 -0.68 -27.95
CA THR A 223 -0.19 0.12 -27.18
C THR A 223 -0.07 1.54 -27.70
N SER A 224 0.08 1.73 -29.01
CA SER A 224 0.18 3.08 -29.62
C SER A 224 -1.11 3.90 -29.47
N LEU A 225 -2.27 3.26 -29.56
CA LEU A 225 -3.56 3.94 -29.40
C LEU A 225 -3.80 4.33 -27.95
N TYR A 226 -3.45 3.44 -27.02
CA TYR A 226 -3.49 3.72 -25.58
C TYR A 226 -2.57 4.89 -25.21
N GLY A 227 -1.33 4.90 -25.70
CA GLY A 227 -0.42 6.01 -25.48
C GLY A 227 -0.93 7.34 -26.04
N ALA A 228 -1.49 7.36 -27.25
CA ALA A 228 -2.09 8.56 -27.83
C ALA A 228 -3.30 9.07 -27.00
N TRP A 229 -4.13 8.15 -26.48
CA TRP A 229 -5.24 8.49 -25.60
C TRP A 229 -4.79 9.05 -24.26
N LEU A 230 -3.75 8.47 -23.62
CA LEU A 230 -3.13 9.00 -22.41
C LEU A 230 -2.60 10.42 -22.58
N ASP A 231 -1.89 10.68 -23.69
CA ASP A 231 -1.39 12.01 -24.02
C ASP A 231 -2.54 13.02 -24.19
N HIS A 232 -3.65 12.62 -24.82
CA HIS A 232 -4.84 13.46 -24.95
C HIS A 232 -5.47 13.73 -23.58
N LEU A 233 -5.67 12.73 -22.76
CA LEU A 233 -6.19 12.87 -21.39
C LEU A 233 -5.31 13.83 -20.57
N ARG A 234 -4.00 13.63 -20.57
CA ARG A 234 -3.05 14.48 -19.86
C ARG A 234 -3.11 15.92 -20.31
N ARG A 235 -3.11 16.18 -21.63
CA ARG A 235 -3.24 17.56 -22.17
C ARG A 235 -4.57 18.19 -21.78
N ARG A 236 -5.64 17.43 -21.73
CA ARG A 236 -6.98 17.93 -21.33
C ARG A 236 -7.01 18.34 -19.86
N LEU A 237 -6.35 17.59 -19.00
CA LEU A 237 -6.35 17.82 -17.55
C LEU A 237 -5.29 18.82 -17.08
N ALA A 238 -4.19 18.99 -17.81
CA ALA A 238 -3.06 19.85 -17.44
C ALA A 238 -3.44 21.31 -17.11
N PRO A 239 -4.35 22.02 -17.84
CA PRO A 239 -4.71 23.39 -17.50
C PRO A 239 -5.36 23.56 -16.13
N SER A 240 -5.98 22.51 -15.60
CA SER A 240 -6.57 22.49 -14.25
C SER A 240 -5.60 22.01 -13.16
N GLY A 241 -4.34 21.71 -13.52
CA GLY A 241 -3.30 21.21 -12.61
C GLY A 241 -3.53 19.78 -12.14
N ARG A 242 -4.44 19.03 -12.79
CA ARG A 242 -4.73 17.64 -12.44
C ARG A 242 -3.69 16.70 -13.03
N ARG A 243 -3.40 15.63 -12.29
CA ARG A 243 -2.37 14.64 -12.63
C ARG A 243 -2.97 13.40 -13.27
N VAL A 244 -2.22 12.79 -14.17
CA VAL A 244 -2.53 11.48 -14.77
C VAL A 244 -1.44 10.49 -14.35
N HIS A 245 -1.83 9.50 -13.54
CA HIS A 245 -0.97 8.38 -13.17
C HIS A 245 -1.38 7.12 -13.91
N VAL A 246 -0.48 6.15 -14.00
CA VAL A 246 -0.76 4.83 -14.60
C VAL A 246 -0.29 3.74 -13.65
N LEU A 247 -1.11 2.71 -13.46
CA LEU A 247 -0.71 1.49 -12.77
C LEU A 247 -0.01 0.55 -13.76
N LEU A 248 1.26 0.22 -13.47
CA LEU A 248 2.07 -0.71 -14.22
C LEU A 248 2.14 -2.07 -13.51
N THR A 249 2.03 -3.14 -14.28
CA THR A 249 2.35 -4.49 -13.82
C THR A 249 3.84 -4.78 -13.96
N PRO A 250 4.45 -5.56 -13.07
CA PRO A 250 5.88 -5.84 -13.17
C PRO A 250 6.21 -6.61 -14.44
N GLN A 251 7.26 -6.16 -15.13
CA GLN A 251 7.85 -6.80 -16.29
C GLN A 251 9.36 -6.91 -16.09
N ASP A 252 9.99 -7.86 -16.76
CA ASP A 252 11.44 -8.08 -16.78
C ASP A 252 12.03 -8.06 -18.19
N THR A 253 11.18 -8.10 -19.22
CA THR A 253 11.54 -8.11 -20.64
C THR A 253 10.51 -7.36 -21.48
N ASP A 254 10.94 -6.83 -22.63
CA ASP A 254 10.05 -6.18 -23.59
C ASP A 254 9.02 -7.17 -24.14
N GLY A 255 7.75 -6.76 -24.17
CA GLY A 255 6.65 -7.57 -24.65
C GLY A 255 6.24 -8.70 -23.69
N ALA A 256 6.77 -8.74 -22.46
CA ALA A 256 6.26 -9.62 -21.44
C ALA A 256 4.77 -9.33 -21.18
N PRO A 257 3.92 -10.36 -21.08
CA PRO A 257 2.51 -10.15 -20.82
C PRO A 257 2.29 -9.63 -19.38
N ASP A 258 1.35 -8.73 -19.23
CA ASP A 258 0.83 -8.35 -17.93
C ASP A 258 0.03 -9.52 -17.29
N TRP A 259 -0.50 -9.33 -16.08
CA TRP A 259 -1.24 -10.39 -15.36
C TRP A 259 -2.50 -10.87 -16.09
N PHE A 260 -2.99 -10.14 -17.07
CA PHE A 260 -4.19 -10.44 -17.86
C PHE A 260 -3.87 -10.78 -19.32
N GLY A 261 -2.59 -10.97 -19.64
CA GLY A 261 -2.13 -11.39 -20.97
C GLY A 261 -1.96 -10.26 -21.99
N GLY A 262 -2.09 -9.01 -21.57
CA GLY A 262 -1.82 -7.82 -22.40
C GLY A 262 -0.36 -7.37 -22.31
N VAL A 263 -0.05 -6.28 -23.01
CA VAL A 263 1.28 -5.68 -23.00
C VAL A 263 1.22 -4.21 -22.63
N GLN A 264 2.13 -3.77 -21.75
CA GLN A 264 2.31 -2.37 -21.39
C GLN A 264 3.67 -1.90 -21.93
N ASP A 265 3.69 -0.85 -22.75
CA ASP A 265 4.91 -0.18 -23.19
C ASP A 265 5.31 0.88 -22.17
N PHE A 266 6.26 0.55 -21.29
CA PHE A 266 6.70 1.44 -20.21
C PHE A 266 7.34 2.73 -20.72
N SER A 267 8.05 2.68 -21.84
CA SER A 267 8.67 3.88 -22.44
C SER A 267 7.61 4.84 -22.94
N ASP A 268 6.62 4.34 -23.70
CA ASP A 268 5.54 5.16 -24.24
C ASP A 268 4.63 5.73 -23.13
N ILE A 269 4.29 4.91 -22.12
CA ILE A 269 3.52 5.35 -20.95
C ILE A 269 4.30 6.38 -20.14
N GLY A 270 5.59 6.13 -19.89
CA GLY A 270 6.46 7.03 -19.13
C GLY A 270 6.65 8.41 -19.77
N GLU A 271 6.51 8.55 -21.10
CA GLU A 271 6.51 9.85 -21.77
C GLU A 271 5.18 10.61 -21.59
N ARG A 272 4.08 9.91 -21.35
CA ARG A 272 2.71 10.43 -21.46
C ARG A 272 1.98 10.56 -20.12
N ALA A 273 2.40 9.88 -19.08
CA ALA A 273 1.84 10.02 -17.73
C ALA A 273 2.63 11.05 -16.89
N ASP A 274 2.10 11.44 -15.77
CA ASP A 274 2.74 12.33 -14.78
C ASP A 274 3.38 11.55 -13.63
N GLY A 275 3.04 10.27 -13.48
CA GLY A 275 3.59 9.35 -12.50
C GLY A 275 3.11 7.92 -12.74
N GLU A 276 3.91 6.96 -12.32
CA GLU A 276 3.67 5.55 -12.53
C GLU A 276 3.76 4.78 -11.20
N ASN A 277 2.74 3.95 -10.95
CA ASN A 277 2.69 3.08 -9.80
C ASN A 277 3.02 1.65 -10.25
N LEU A 278 4.23 1.14 -9.96
CA LEU A 278 4.64 -0.21 -10.33
C LEU A 278 4.19 -1.22 -9.26
N ALA A 279 3.31 -2.13 -9.62
CA ALA A 279 2.72 -3.12 -8.72
C ALA A 279 3.69 -4.29 -8.43
N THR A 280 4.77 -4.05 -7.71
CA THR A 280 5.83 -5.03 -7.37
C THR A 280 5.38 -6.07 -6.33
N TYR A 281 4.24 -6.69 -6.58
CA TYR A 281 3.63 -7.76 -5.79
C TYR A 281 2.85 -8.72 -6.72
N GLY A 282 2.32 -9.81 -6.17
CA GLY A 282 1.46 -10.73 -6.93
C GLY A 282 2.19 -11.93 -7.51
N TRP A 283 3.50 -12.11 -7.27
CA TRP A 283 4.21 -13.35 -7.68
C TRP A 283 3.70 -14.55 -6.89
N GLY A 284 3.60 -14.46 -5.56
CA GLY A 284 2.83 -15.41 -4.76
C GLY A 284 1.34 -15.09 -4.87
N TYR A 285 0.52 -16.02 -5.34
CA TYR A 285 -0.91 -15.86 -5.53
C TYR A 285 -1.69 -17.16 -5.32
N ALA A 286 -3.01 -17.06 -5.32
CA ALA A 286 -3.89 -18.17 -4.90
C ALA A 286 -3.72 -19.48 -5.67
N TYR A 287 -3.30 -19.46 -6.91
CA TYR A 287 -3.15 -20.64 -7.78
C TYR A 287 -1.69 -20.95 -8.13
N GLY A 288 -0.75 -20.12 -7.68
CA GLY A 288 0.69 -20.30 -7.87
C GLY A 288 1.33 -21.17 -6.81
N GLU A 289 2.59 -21.53 -7.05
CA GLU A 289 3.42 -22.25 -6.08
C GLU A 289 3.64 -21.42 -4.80
N PRO A 290 3.90 -22.10 -3.66
CA PRO A 290 4.19 -21.42 -2.41
C PRO A 290 5.43 -20.52 -2.50
N MET A 291 5.21 -19.21 -2.43
CA MET A 291 6.25 -18.19 -2.43
C MET A 291 5.76 -16.88 -1.83
N ALA A 292 6.68 -15.95 -1.54
CA ALA A 292 6.33 -14.61 -1.11
C ALA A 292 5.50 -13.87 -2.17
N VAL A 293 4.63 -12.95 -1.73
CA VAL A 293 3.84 -12.09 -2.64
C VAL A 293 4.75 -11.13 -3.40
N SER A 294 5.81 -10.66 -2.76
CA SER A 294 6.81 -9.72 -3.32
C SER A 294 8.23 -10.25 -3.09
N PRO A 295 8.71 -11.33 -3.78
CA PRO A 295 10.05 -11.83 -3.58
C PRO A 295 11.09 -10.79 -4.03
N ILE A 296 12.09 -10.50 -3.19
CA ILE A 296 13.00 -9.37 -3.39
C ILE A 296 13.75 -9.41 -4.73
N LYS A 297 14.10 -10.60 -5.20
CA LYS A 297 14.81 -10.78 -6.49
C LYS A 297 13.94 -10.31 -7.65
N GLN A 298 12.69 -10.76 -7.72
CA GLN A 298 11.74 -10.38 -8.77
C GLN A 298 11.39 -8.89 -8.70
N VAL A 299 11.26 -8.34 -7.48
CA VAL A 299 11.08 -6.91 -7.29
C VAL A 299 12.25 -6.11 -7.89
N ARG A 300 13.49 -6.54 -7.65
CA ARG A 300 14.69 -5.90 -8.23
C ARG A 300 14.74 -6.01 -9.75
N GLU A 301 14.40 -7.16 -10.31
CA GLU A 301 14.35 -7.38 -11.76
C GLU A 301 13.32 -6.44 -12.41
N ALA A 302 12.12 -6.34 -11.83
CA ALA A 302 11.08 -5.42 -12.31
C ALA A 302 11.47 -3.94 -12.17
N LEU A 303 12.12 -3.55 -11.07
CA LEU A 303 12.61 -2.19 -10.88
C LEU A 303 13.71 -1.82 -11.87
N LEU A 304 14.66 -2.73 -12.12
CA LEU A 304 15.71 -2.51 -13.09
C LEU A 304 15.12 -2.27 -14.48
N TYR A 305 14.18 -3.12 -14.90
CA TYR A 305 13.47 -2.96 -16.16
C TYR A 305 12.72 -1.62 -16.25
N ALA A 306 11.97 -1.27 -15.19
CA ALA A 306 11.15 -0.07 -15.17
C ALA A 306 12.00 1.22 -15.17
N THR A 307 13.06 1.29 -14.36
CA THR A 307 13.91 2.50 -14.24
C THR A 307 14.77 2.79 -15.45
N GLU A 308 14.96 1.81 -16.35
CA GLU A 308 15.58 2.05 -17.67
C GLU A 308 14.63 2.73 -18.66
N ARG A 309 13.31 2.74 -18.40
CA ARG A 309 12.25 3.20 -19.33
C ARG A 309 11.42 4.36 -18.79
N VAL A 310 11.30 4.46 -17.49
CA VAL A 310 10.54 5.49 -16.77
C VAL A 310 11.50 6.24 -15.85
N PRO A 311 11.46 7.58 -15.78
CA PRO A 311 12.24 8.34 -14.80
C PRO A 311 11.94 7.89 -13.37
N SER A 312 12.97 7.50 -12.61
CA SER A 312 12.82 6.96 -11.25
C SER A 312 12.05 7.88 -10.30
N GLU A 313 12.22 9.20 -10.47
CA GLU A 313 11.54 10.23 -9.67
C GLU A 313 10.04 10.38 -9.96
N ARG A 314 9.49 9.61 -10.89
CA ARG A 314 8.05 9.50 -11.15
C ARG A 314 7.49 8.11 -10.83
N LEU A 315 8.37 7.14 -10.57
CA LEU A 315 8.01 5.75 -10.34
C LEU A 315 7.87 5.47 -8.84
N THR A 316 6.77 4.84 -8.43
CA THR A 316 6.57 4.35 -7.06
C THR A 316 6.73 2.84 -7.00
N LEU A 317 7.27 2.35 -5.87
CA LEU A 317 7.36 0.93 -5.55
C LEU A 317 6.04 0.43 -4.96
N GLY A 318 5.44 -0.58 -5.56
CA GLY A 318 4.29 -1.28 -4.99
C GLY A 318 4.67 -2.06 -3.75
N LEU A 319 4.01 -1.81 -2.63
CA LEU A 319 4.10 -2.62 -1.41
C LEU A 319 2.80 -3.38 -1.19
N SER A 320 2.89 -4.61 -0.72
CA SER A 320 1.73 -5.38 -0.26
C SER A 320 1.78 -5.58 1.25
N GLN A 321 0.61 -5.81 1.87
CA GLN A 321 0.52 -6.18 3.28
C GLN A 321 -0.23 -7.50 3.49
N TYR A 322 -0.36 -8.30 2.44
CA TYR A 322 -1.01 -9.60 2.47
C TYR A 322 -0.03 -10.73 2.12
N GLY A 323 -0.46 -11.95 2.32
CA GLY A 323 0.23 -13.16 1.97
C GLY A 323 -0.74 -14.28 1.69
N TYR A 324 -0.24 -15.49 1.59
CA TYR A 324 -1.04 -16.67 1.31
C TYR A 324 -0.59 -17.88 2.13
N GLU A 325 -1.54 -18.80 2.37
CA GLU A 325 -1.35 -20.12 2.98
C GLU A 325 -1.67 -21.19 1.95
N TRP A 326 -0.75 -22.13 1.78
CA TRP A 326 -0.89 -23.31 0.90
C TRP A 326 -0.92 -24.61 1.72
N PRO A 327 -1.88 -25.52 1.43
CA PRO A 327 -1.74 -26.93 1.79
C PRO A 327 -0.67 -27.59 0.89
N LEU A 328 0.18 -28.46 1.47
CA LEU A 328 1.23 -29.19 0.77
C LEU A 328 0.91 -30.69 0.69
N PRO A 329 1.35 -31.43 -0.38
CA PRO A 329 2.13 -30.91 -1.51
C PRO A 329 1.31 -29.99 -2.42
N PHE A 330 1.98 -29.00 -3.01
CA PHE A 330 1.36 -28.18 -4.05
C PHE A 330 1.15 -29.03 -5.32
N VAL A 331 -0.04 -28.91 -5.92
CA VAL A 331 -0.40 -29.54 -7.19
C VAL A 331 -0.98 -28.47 -8.11
N ALA A 332 -0.27 -28.16 -9.19
CA ALA A 332 -0.68 -27.15 -10.16
C ALA A 332 -2.10 -27.42 -10.68
N GLY A 333 -2.93 -26.39 -10.76
CA GLY A 333 -4.33 -26.45 -11.19
C GLY A 333 -5.30 -27.08 -10.17
N GLN A 334 -4.83 -27.59 -9.02
CA GLN A 334 -5.66 -28.19 -7.97
C GLN A 334 -5.53 -27.48 -6.63
N THR A 335 -4.30 -27.14 -6.24
CA THR A 335 -4.05 -26.45 -4.97
C THR A 335 -4.47 -24.99 -5.11
N ARG A 336 -5.31 -24.54 -4.19
CA ARG A 336 -5.68 -23.13 -4.04
C ARG A 336 -5.24 -22.62 -2.68
N ALA A 337 -4.39 -21.59 -2.67
CA ALA A 337 -3.97 -20.91 -1.46
C ALA A 337 -5.09 -20.03 -0.90
N ARG A 338 -5.01 -19.75 0.40
CA ARG A 338 -5.91 -18.83 1.10
C ARG A 338 -5.19 -17.53 1.39
N PRO A 339 -5.80 -16.37 1.09
CA PRO A 339 -5.21 -15.09 1.45
C PRO A 339 -5.14 -14.93 2.98
N MET A 340 -4.12 -14.23 3.46
CA MET A 340 -3.97 -13.88 4.87
C MET A 340 -3.22 -12.55 5.02
N ASN A 341 -3.39 -11.91 6.18
CA ASN A 341 -2.59 -10.77 6.59
C ASN A 341 -1.59 -11.18 7.70
N TRP A 342 -0.72 -10.26 8.10
CA TRP A 342 0.28 -10.48 9.15
C TRP A 342 -0.35 -10.90 10.50
N ARG A 343 -1.51 -10.34 10.85
CA ARG A 343 -2.25 -10.65 12.10
C ARG A 343 -2.72 -12.09 12.13
N THR A 344 -3.30 -12.54 11.02
CA THR A 344 -3.71 -13.95 10.84
C THR A 344 -2.51 -14.87 10.90
N ALA A 345 -1.40 -14.54 10.24
CA ALA A 345 -0.18 -15.34 10.22
C ALA A 345 0.44 -15.48 11.62
N THR A 346 0.55 -14.40 12.38
CA THR A 346 1.09 -14.43 13.76
C THR A 346 0.17 -15.19 14.73
N THR A 347 -1.14 -15.03 14.59
CA THR A 347 -2.12 -15.79 15.38
C THR A 347 -2.03 -17.28 15.07
N LEU A 348 -1.95 -17.65 13.79
CA LEU A 348 -1.81 -19.02 13.35
C LEU A 348 -0.51 -19.65 13.86
N ALA A 349 0.62 -18.96 13.77
CA ALA A 349 1.89 -19.42 14.30
C ALA A 349 1.80 -19.75 15.80
N ARG A 350 1.11 -18.91 16.58
CA ARG A 350 0.85 -19.14 18.01
C ARG A 350 -0.01 -20.38 18.25
N GLU A 351 -1.16 -20.47 17.59
CA GLU A 351 -2.11 -21.57 17.77
C GLU A 351 -1.51 -22.94 17.40
N LYS A 352 -0.74 -22.96 16.33
CA LYS A 352 -0.05 -24.17 15.85
C LYS A 352 1.28 -24.44 16.58
N ARG A 353 1.70 -23.54 17.48
CA ARG A 353 3.00 -23.57 18.17
C ARG A 353 4.17 -23.70 17.19
N ALA A 354 4.02 -23.06 16.04
CA ALA A 354 5.02 -23.00 14.99
C ALA A 354 5.85 -21.72 15.13
N ALA A 355 7.14 -21.79 14.82
CA ALA A 355 7.97 -20.60 14.77
C ALA A 355 7.84 -19.94 13.41
N ILE A 356 7.83 -18.60 13.40
CA ILE A 356 7.97 -17.80 12.19
C ILE A 356 9.43 -17.81 11.80
N ALA A 357 9.74 -18.33 10.64
CA ALA A 357 11.07 -18.30 10.02
C ALA A 357 11.19 -17.16 9.02
N TYR A 358 12.36 -16.96 8.47
CA TYR A 358 12.62 -15.97 7.43
C TYR A 358 13.34 -16.64 6.28
N ASP A 359 12.87 -16.41 5.09
CA ASP A 359 13.47 -16.88 3.84
C ASP A 359 14.39 -15.76 3.34
N ASP A 360 15.70 -15.98 3.47
CA ASP A 360 16.72 -14.97 3.12
C ASP A 360 16.83 -14.77 1.60
N GLU A 361 16.39 -15.72 0.77
CA GLU A 361 16.42 -15.60 -0.68
C GLU A 361 15.26 -14.72 -1.20
N GLN A 362 14.08 -14.89 -0.59
CA GLN A 362 12.90 -14.11 -0.93
C GLN A 362 12.77 -12.82 -0.09
N GLU A 363 13.57 -12.73 0.99
CA GLU A 363 13.47 -11.71 2.04
C GLU A 363 12.04 -11.57 2.58
N ALA A 364 11.45 -12.71 2.97
CA ALA A 364 10.08 -12.79 3.43
C ALA A 364 9.92 -13.74 4.63
N PRO A 365 9.05 -13.41 5.60
CA PRO A 365 8.71 -14.33 6.67
C PRO A 365 7.79 -15.44 6.16
N TYR A 366 7.96 -16.62 6.75
CA TYR A 366 7.07 -17.74 6.53
C TYR A 366 6.86 -18.57 7.79
N VAL A 367 5.76 -19.35 7.81
CA VAL A 367 5.46 -20.30 8.87
C VAL A 367 5.04 -21.64 8.25
N ARG A 368 5.51 -22.74 8.85
CA ARG A 368 5.13 -24.12 8.48
C ARG A 368 4.53 -24.84 9.67
N TRP A 369 3.50 -25.64 9.42
CA TRP A 369 2.86 -26.46 10.46
C TRP A 369 2.18 -27.70 9.86
N PHE A 370 1.75 -28.60 10.73
CA PHE A 370 0.99 -29.79 10.37
C PHE A 370 -0.39 -29.75 11.00
N GLU A 371 -1.39 -30.12 10.23
CA GLU A 371 -2.75 -30.36 10.71
C GLU A 371 -3.15 -31.81 10.46
N LYS A 372 -4.03 -32.34 11.31
CA LYS A 372 -4.69 -33.61 11.02
C LYS A 372 -5.99 -33.33 10.25
N ARG A 373 -6.07 -33.84 9.04
CA ARG A 373 -7.28 -33.80 8.21
C ARG A 373 -7.61 -35.25 7.80
N ASP A 374 -8.80 -35.72 8.14
CA ASP A 374 -9.29 -37.09 7.87
C ASP A 374 -8.28 -38.19 8.30
N GLY A 375 -7.69 -38.00 9.48
CA GLY A 375 -6.71 -38.93 10.06
C GLY A 375 -5.30 -38.87 9.46
N ARG A 376 -5.06 -38.07 8.43
CA ARG A 376 -3.75 -37.88 7.80
C ARG A 376 -3.12 -36.56 8.25
N ALA A 377 -1.80 -36.53 8.35
CA ALA A 377 -1.04 -35.31 8.57
C ALA A 377 -0.99 -34.51 7.24
N GLN A 378 -1.50 -33.27 7.26
CA GLN A 378 -1.42 -32.32 6.16
C GLN A 378 -0.42 -31.25 6.55
N GLU A 379 0.63 -31.07 5.76
CA GLU A 379 1.58 -29.95 5.92
C GLU A 379 0.99 -28.69 5.27
N HIS A 380 1.28 -27.54 5.88
CA HIS A 380 0.95 -26.22 5.39
C HIS A 380 2.17 -25.31 5.43
N VAL A 381 2.21 -24.36 4.52
CA VAL A 381 3.16 -23.23 4.53
C VAL A 381 2.41 -21.95 4.25
N ALA A 382 2.78 -20.88 4.95
CA ALA A 382 2.29 -19.55 4.67
C ALA A 382 3.43 -18.57 4.55
N TYR A 383 3.42 -17.76 3.48
CA TYR A 383 4.26 -16.58 3.31
C TYR A 383 3.42 -15.32 3.53
N PHE A 384 3.99 -14.31 4.19
CA PHE A 384 3.31 -13.05 4.52
C PHE A 384 4.32 -11.90 4.60
N GLU A 385 3.88 -10.69 4.92
CA GLU A 385 4.76 -9.54 5.12
C GLU A 385 4.92 -9.22 6.61
N ASP A 386 6.14 -8.89 7.05
CA ASP A 386 6.44 -8.39 8.40
C ASP A 386 7.40 -7.19 8.34
N ALA A 387 7.78 -6.67 9.50
CA ALA A 387 8.65 -5.50 9.58
C ALA A 387 9.98 -5.66 8.82
N ARG A 388 10.54 -6.88 8.75
CA ARG A 388 11.81 -7.17 8.04
C ARG A 388 11.62 -7.05 6.54
N SER A 389 10.61 -7.73 6.00
CA SER A 389 10.33 -7.74 4.57
C SER A 389 9.91 -6.35 4.07
N ILE A 390 9.13 -5.61 4.85
CA ILE A 390 8.75 -4.23 4.55
C ILE A 390 9.99 -3.32 4.53
N ALA A 391 10.87 -3.41 5.54
CA ALA A 391 12.09 -2.60 5.59
C ALA A 391 13.04 -2.89 4.41
N ALA A 392 13.17 -4.15 4.00
CA ALA A 392 13.97 -4.55 2.86
C ALA A 392 13.47 -3.90 1.56
N ARG A 393 12.15 -3.90 1.33
CA ARG A 393 11.56 -3.27 0.13
C ARG A 393 11.62 -1.75 0.19
N LEU A 394 11.41 -1.14 1.36
CA LEU A 394 11.53 0.31 1.52
C LEU A 394 12.96 0.80 1.23
N ALA A 395 14.00 0.01 1.50
CA ALA A 395 15.37 0.37 1.16
C ALA A 395 15.58 0.53 -0.36
N LEU A 396 14.81 -0.19 -1.18
CA LEU A 396 14.86 -0.10 -2.65
C LEU A 396 14.42 1.29 -3.15
N VAL A 397 13.55 1.98 -2.44
CA VAL A 397 13.11 3.35 -2.80
C VAL A 397 14.31 4.29 -2.87
N ASN A 398 15.21 4.20 -1.90
CA ASN A 398 16.45 4.99 -1.90
C ASN A 398 17.49 4.45 -2.90
N GLU A 399 17.63 3.12 -2.99
CA GLU A 399 18.59 2.45 -3.86
C GLU A 399 18.36 2.79 -5.35
N TYR A 400 17.10 2.79 -5.79
CA TYR A 400 16.70 3.08 -7.17
C TYR A 400 16.29 4.54 -7.42
N GLY A 401 16.32 5.39 -6.40
CA GLY A 401 15.94 6.80 -6.51
C GLY A 401 14.47 7.05 -6.81
N LEU A 402 13.57 6.14 -6.39
CA LEU A 402 12.14 6.18 -6.74
C LEU A 402 11.43 7.36 -6.08
N ASP A 403 10.30 7.81 -6.65
CA ASP A 403 9.47 8.88 -6.07
C ASP A 403 8.92 8.50 -4.69
N GLY A 404 8.58 7.23 -4.49
CA GLY A 404 8.03 6.76 -3.23
C GLY A 404 7.45 5.35 -3.29
N ILE A 405 6.35 5.16 -2.57
CA ILE A 405 5.66 3.87 -2.50
C ILE A 405 4.17 3.99 -2.83
N SER A 406 3.60 2.87 -3.28
CA SER A 406 2.17 2.70 -3.48
C SER A 406 1.71 1.41 -2.77
N LEU A 407 0.93 1.55 -1.69
CA LEU A 407 0.55 0.43 -0.82
C LEU A 407 -0.74 -0.25 -1.31
N TRP A 408 -0.69 -1.52 -1.61
CA TRP A 408 -1.83 -2.38 -1.85
C TRP A 408 -2.16 -3.21 -0.59
N ASN A 409 -3.17 -2.88 0.19
CA ASN A 409 -4.03 -1.70 0.11
C ASN A 409 -4.31 -1.15 1.51
N GLY A 410 -4.95 0.02 1.57
CA GLY A 410 -5.31 0.71 2.80
C GLY A 410 -6.68 0.33 3.39
N MET A 411 -7.21 -0.86 3.07
CA MET A 411 -8.49 -1.32 3.64
C MET A 411 -8.37 -1.76 5.10
N GLU A 412 -7.14 -1.97 5.60
CA GLU A 412 -6.81 -2.30 6.98
C GLU A 412 -5.54 -1.57 7.40
N TYR A 413 -5.54 -1.01 8.61
CA TYR A 413 -4.35 -0.35 9.16
C TYR A 413 -3.36 -1.40 9.72
N ALA A 414 -2.12 -1.39 9.22
CA ALA A 414 -1.03 -2.26 9.68
C ALA A 414 0.03 -1.46 10.46
N PRO A 415 -0.01 -1.41 11.80
CA PRO A 415 0.84 -0.52 12.60
C PRO A 415 2.33 -0.63 12.30
N GLN A 416 2.86 -1.84 12.15
CA GLN A 416 4.29 -2.06 11.87
C GLN A 416 4.74 -1.44 10.54
N LEU A 417 3.93 -1.57 9.48
CA LEU A 417 4.23 -1.00 8.17
C LEU A 417 4.41 0.53 8.28
N TRP A 418 3.41 1.20 8.87
CA TRP A 418 3.45 2.65 9.01
C TRP A 418 4.59 3.12 9.91
N LYS A 419 4.89 2.35 10.96
CA LYS A 419 6.01 2.68 11.87
C LYS A 419 7.36 2.55 11.17
N ILE A 420 7.56 1.52 10.35
CA ILE A 420 8.78 1.34 9.56
C ILE A 420 8.88 2.42 8.48
N LEU A 421 7.80 2.70 7.77
CA LEU A 421 7.76 3.72 6.72
C LEU A 421 8.17 5.10 7.27
N LEU A 422 7.52 5.54 8.35
CA LEU A 422 7.77 6.85 8.97
C LEU A 422 9.14 6.93 9.65
N GLY A 423 9.69 5.81 10.12
CA GLY A 423 11.06 5.72 10.61
C GLY A 423 12.11 5.63 9.48
N SER A 424 11.69 5.38 8.25
CA SER A 424 12.58 5.31 7.09
C SER A 424 12.63 6.62 6.32
N TYR A 425 11.51 7.29 6.10
CA TYR A 425 11.39 8.46 5.24
C TYR A 425 10.48 9.54 5.78
N PRO A 426 10.80 10.83 5.57
CA PRO A 426 9.81 11.91 5.60
C PRO A 426 8.79 11.73 4.47
N VAL A 427 7.53 12.05 4.77
CA VAL A 427 6.44 11.95 3.78
C VAL A 427 6.14 13.31 3.19
N ARG A 428 6.17 13.39 1.86
CA ARG A 428 5.79 14.60 1.11
C ARG A 428 4.28 14.83 1.19
N LYS A 429 3.88 16.07 1.47
CA LYS A 429 2.48 16.51 1.38
C LYS A 429 2.33 17.45 0.19
N ILE A 430 1.21 17.32 -0.54
CA ILE A 430 0.90 18.20 -1.69
C ILE A 430 0.34 19.53 -1.19
N TRP A 431 -0.44 19.47 -0.12
CA TRP A 431 -1.01 20.66 0.55
C TRP A 431 -0.63 20.62 2.03
N GLU A 432 -0.21 21.76 2.56
CA GLU A 432 0.09 21.99 3.99
C GLU A 432 -1.08 22.58 4.74
#